data_ed75e276d37a746178d5b05730d7f842
#
_entry.id   ed75e276d37a746178d5b05730d7f842
#
_cell.length_a   1.000
_cell.length_b   1.000
_cell.length_c   1.000
_cell.angle_alpha   90.00
_cell.angle_beta   90.00
_cell.angle_gamma   90.00
#
_symmetry.space_group_name_H-M   'P 1'
#
loop_
_entity.id
_entity.type
_entity.pdbx_description
1 polymer ?
#
loop_
_entity_poly.entity_id
_entity_poly.type
_entity_poly.pdbx_seq_one_letter_code
_entity_poly.pdbx_strand_id
1 'polypeptide(L)'
;MQKSSAPQSSAALTAVLTGVFAGPTSGLKYQTPTLSGVTNDNGEFQYRAGEAIAFLVGNVVLGSVQAAPRMNLAQLVNKAAGKLDKLHDPLITNLGRLIHTMDHDGNIESGVQIAPAVHDLIGSALINFGAPDFANDPTVRSILEKLNATPGVFNAKTPRTLCDAATTRNELRRNIRGIIKNTDVRIPTRDGSYVCADVFRPAAAGHHPVVMSKGFYGKSFYHDCICNEADVIRKEEMEDRFFSGNPDGAQYENHETVDTSVWVPEGYVCIRVDARGVCKSPGLQAPFSVQEAEDYFDAIGWAGTQPWSNGNVGLWGMSYLAMTQHNVASLQPPHLKAMIAQGTDADIYNEALYGGGIFGAGFWNWWWKIWSGNNHCDKRPETDWMARVLATPFNDPSAYGPRGSIFMRPDLSKATAPVWIVGPQVGAIIHQLGSSETFIK
;
A
#
# COMPACT_ATOMS: atom_id res chain seq x y z
N MET A 1 10.12 -24.07 -52.11
CA MET A 1 9.48 -24.91 -51.05
C MET A 1 8.65 -24.01 -50.17
N GLN A 2 7.36 -23.93 -50.45
CA GLN A 2 6.40 -23.21 -49.62
C GLN A 2 6.13 -24.05 -48.36
N LYS A 3 6.40 -23.49 -47.17
CA LYS A 3 5.94 -24.11 -45.93
C LYS A 3 4.44 -23.82 -45.78
N SER A 4 3.64 -24.86 -45.91
CA SER A 4 2.24 -24.91 -45.57
C SER A 4 2.06 -24.56 -44.09
N SER A 5 1.35 -23.45 -43.80
CA SER A 5 0.83 -23.19 -42.47
C SER A 5 -0.30 -24.16 -42.18
N ALA A 6 -0.13 -24.99 -41.17
CA ALA A 6 -1.19 -25.87 -40.67
C ALA A 6 -2.36 -25.01 -40.17
N PRO A 7 -3.62 -25.44 -40.45
CA PRO A 7 -4.77 -24.73 -39.91
C PRO A 7 -4.80 -24.87 -38.38
N GLN A 8 -4.88 -23.73 -37.67
CA GLN A 8 -5.16 -23.74 -36.23
C GLN A 8 -6.48 -24.47 -36.00
N SER A 9 -6.48 -25.49 -35.13
CA SER A 9 -7.60 -26.36 -34.90
C SER A 9 -8.81 -25.59 -34.40
N SER A 10 -9.99 -25.83 -35.01
CA SER A 10 -11.29 -25.22 -34.61
C SER A 10 -11.70 -25.52 -33.17
N ALA A 11 -11.05 -26.45 -32.49
CA ALA A 11 -11.28 -26.77 -31.08
C ALA A 11 -10.78 -25.67 -30.11
N ALA A 12 -9.80 -24.85 -30.49
CA ALA A 12 -9.32 -23.74 -29.68
C ALA A 12 -10.33 -22.56 -29.61
N LEU A 13 -11.23 -22.46 -30.59
CA LEU A 13 -12.28 -21.43 -30.66
C LEU A 13 -13.52 -21.75 -29.81
N THR A 14 -13.62 -22.93 -29.22
CA THR A 14 -14.81 -23.37 -28.46
C THR A 14 -14.65 -23.29 -26.94
N ALA A 15 -13.43 -23.23 -26.41
CA ALA A 15 -13.19 -23.17 -24.97
C ALA A 15 -13.63 -21.82 -24.39
N VAL A 16 -14.41 -21.87 -23.32
CA VAL A 16 -14.74 -20.71 -22.49
C VAL A 16 -13.56 -20.47 -21.55
N LEU A 17 -13.04 -19.27 -21.56
CA LEU A 17 -11.93 -18.81 -20.72
C LEU A 17 -12.49 -17.86 -19.64
N THR A 18 -11.82 -17.81 -18.51
CA THR A 18 -12.10 -16.84 -17.45
C THR A 18 -11.05 -15.74 -17.48
N GLY A 19 -11.49 -14.50 -17.49
CA GLY A 19 -10.65 -13.32 -17.28
C GLY A 19 -11.04 -12.60 -16.00
N VAL A 20 -10.18 -11.70 -15.54
CA VAL A 20 -10.39 -10.87 -14.36
C VAL A 20 -10.34 -9.40 -14.73
N PHE A 21 -11.31 -8.63 -14.28
CA PHE A 21 -11.31 -7.18 -14.37
C PHE A 21 -10.50 -6.63 -13.19
N ALA A 22 -9.40 -5.96 -13.49
CA ALA A 22 -8.43 -5.49 -12.49
C ALA A 22 -8.99 -4.34 -11.64
N GLY A 23 -8.65 -4.34 -10.33
CA GLY A 23 -9.43 -3.71 -9.30
C GLY A 23 -10.74 -4.45 -9.19
N PRO A 24 -10.78 -5.60 -8.45
CA PRO A 24 -11.91 -6.52 -8.55
C PRO A 24 -13.22 -5.75 -8.59
N THR A 25 -13.89 -5.75 -9.75
CA THR A 25 -15.13 -5.01 -9.93
C THR A 25 -16.27 -6.03 -10.09
N SER A 26 -17.04 -6.22 -9.04
CA SER A 26 -18.22 -7.07 -9.07
C SER A 26 -19.45 -6.30 -9.54
N GLY A 27 -20.40 -7.00 -10.12
CA GLY A 27 -21.63 -6.40 -10.62
C GLY A 27 -21.49 -5.66 -11.95
N LEU A 28 -20.34 -5.70 -12.63
CA LEU A 28 -20.15 -5.08 -13.93
C LEU A 28 -20.71 -5.99 -15.03
N LYS A 29 -21.66 -5.50 -15.83
CA LYS A 29 -22.15 -6.27 -16.98
C LYS A 29 -21.09 -6.40 -18.07
N TYR A 30 -21.05 -7.54 -18.73
CA TYR A 30 -20.19 -7.76 -19.90
C TYR A 30 -20.92 -8.49 -21.01
N GLN A 31 -20.49 -8.27 -22.25
CA GLN A 31 -21.02 -8.89 -23.43
C GLN A 31 -19.90 -9.15 -24.44
N THR A 32 -19.86 -10.38 -24.97
CA THR A 32 -19.08 -10.78 -26.14
C THR A 32 -20.04 -11.20 -27.25
N PRO A 33 -19.57 -11.53 -28.48
CA PRO A 33 -20.44 -12.06 -29.53
C PRO A 33 -21.18 -13.34 -29.14
N THR A 34 -20.62 -14.15 -28.22
CA THR A 34 -21.21 -15.46 -27.86
C THR A 34 -21.59 -15.61 -26.39
N LEU A 35 -21.13 -14.72 -25.51
CA LEU A 35 -21.35 -14.80 -24.07
C LEU A 35 -21.77 -13.45 -23.50
N SER A 36 -22.56 -13.48 -22.44
CA SER A 36 -22.91 -12.31 -21.64
C SER A 36 -23.07 -12.70 -20.18
N GLY A 37 -22.87 -11.76 -19.29
CA GLY A 37 -23.01 -11.97 -17.85
C GLY A 37 -22.72 -10.73 -17.02
N VAL A 38 -22.51 -10.98 -15.75
CA VAL A 38 -22.11 -9.97 -14.76
C VAL A 38 -20.87 -10.50 -14.05
N THR A 39 -19.91 -9.64 -13.77
CA THR A 39 -18.69 -10.01 -13.04
C THR A 39 -19.03 -10.42 -11.60
N ASN A 40 -18.36 -11.44 -11.09
CA ASN A 40 -18.50 -11.90 -9.71
C ASN A 40 -17.65 -11.08 -8.73
N ASP A 41 -17.66 -11.46 -7.45
CA ASP A 41 -16.93 -10.75 -6.38
C ASP A 41 -15.40 -10.69 -6.57
N ASN A 42 -14.85 -11.57 -7.39
CA ASN A 42 -13.43 -11.54 -7.78
C ASN A 42 -13.19 -10.70 -9.05
N GLY A 43 -14.23 -10.06 -9.63
CA GLY A 43 -14.16 -9.37 -10.92
C GLY A 43 -14.03 -10.31 -12.11
N GLU A 44 -14.39 -11.61 -11.98
CA GLU A 44 -14.25 -12.59 -13.04
C GLU A 44 -15.37 -12.46 -14.09
N PHE A 45 -14.98 -12.60 -15.36
CA PHE A 45 -15.86 -12.65 -16.53
C PHE A 45 -15.48 -13.81 -17.44
N GLN A 46 -16.39 -14.20 -18.32
CA GLN A 46 -16.16 -15.28 -19.27
C GLN A 46 -16.05 -14.75 -20.70
N TYR A 47 -15.15 -15.33 -21.47
CA TYR A 47 -14.93 -14.98 -22.87
C TYR A 47 -14.39 -16.17 -23.68
N ARG A 48 -14.36 -16.07 -25.01
CA ARG A 48 -13.66 -16.99 -25.90
C ARG A 48 -12.46 -16.28 -26.52
N ALA A 49 -11.40 -17.04 -26.79
CA ALA A 49 -10.21 -16.49 -27.44
C ALA A 49 -10.60 -15.87 -28.79
N GLY A 50 -10.11 -14.65 -29.04
CA GLY A 50 -10.39 -13.93 -30.28
C GLY A 50 -11.66 -13.09 -30.28
N GLU A 51 -12.50 -13.15 -29.25
CA GLU A 51 -13.69 -12.29 -29.16
C GLU A 51 -13.36 -10.90 -28.63
N ALA A 52 -14.10 -9.89 -29.09
CA ALA A 52 -14.17 -8.61 -28.42
C ALA A 52 -15.13 -8.72 -27.24
N ILE A 53 -14.86 -7.98 -26.18
CA ILE A 53 -15.72 -7.86 -24.99
C ILE A 53 -16.07 -6.39 -24.75
N ALA A 54 -17.35 -6.11 -24.49
CA ALA A 54 -17.81 -4.83 -24.01
C ALA A 54 -18.21 -4.95 -22.54
N PHE A 55 -17.87 -3.91 -21.74
CA PHE A 55 -18.35 -3.78 -20.37
C PHE A 55 -19.35 -2.65 -20.27
N LEU A 56 -20.37 -2.83 -19.44
CA LEU A 56 -21.52 -1.93 -19.34
C LEU A 56 -21.99 -1.73 -17.89
N VAL A 57 -22.54 -0.53 -17.62
CA VAL A 57 -23.40 -0.28 -16.46
C VAL A 57 -24.76 0.21 -16.96
N GLY A 58 -25.84 -0.45 -16.59
CA GLY A 58 -27.12 -0.27 -17.28
C GLY A 58 -27.00 -0.71 -18.74
N ASN A 59 -27.29 0.22 -19.66
CA ASN A 59 -27.08 0.08 -21.10
C ASN A 59 -25.93 0.99 -21.59
N VAL A 60 -25.25 1.67 -20.67
CA VAL A 60 -24.10 2.54 -21.01
C VAL A 60 -22.88 1.66 -21.24
N VAL A 61 -22.40 1.64 -22.48
CA VAL A 61 -21.15 0.93 -22.84
C VAL A 61 -19.96 1.76 -22.37
N LEU A 62 -19.16 1.17 -21.48
CA LEU A 62 -17.93 1.79 -20.94
C LEU A 62 -16.78 1.72 -21.95
N GLY A 63 -16.79 0.68 -22.78
CA GLY A 63 -15.83 0.45 -23.85
C GLY A 63 -15.87 -0.97 -24.37
N SER A 64 -15.26 -1.20 -25.53
CA SER A 64 -15.16 -2.53 -26.15
C SER A 64 -13.77 -2.76 -26.71
N VAL A 65 -13.13 -3.85 -26.29
CA VAL A 65 -11.76 -4.22 -26.69
C VAL A 65 -11.62 -5.72 -26.85
N GLN A 66 -10.49 -6.18 -27.39
CA GLN A 66 -10.14 -7.59 -27.44
C GLN A 66 -10.12 -8.18 -26.03
N ALA A 67 -10.86 -9.26 -25.80
CA ALA A 67 -10.87 -9.94 -24.51
C ALA A 67 -9.50 -10.55 -24.17
N ALA A 68 -9.11 -10.43 -22.92
CA ALA A 68 -7.83 -10.91 -22.40
C ALA A 68 -8.00 -11.46 -20.96
N PRO A 69 -7.06 -12.30 -20.48
CA PRO A 69 -7.13 -12.88 -19.13
C PRO A 69 -7.19 -11.84 -18.00
N ARG A 70 -6.62 -10.66 -18.23
CA ARG A 70 -6.65 -9.54 -17.30
C ARG A 70 -6.96 -8.25 -18.06
N MET A 71 -7.94 -7.53 -17.57
CA MET A 71 -8.41 -6.28 -18.17
C MET A 71 -8.57 -5.19 -17.10
N ASN A 72 -8.53 -3.93 -17.49
CA ASN A 72 -8.75 -2.79 -16.60
C ASN A 72 -9.51 -1.66 -17.30
N LEU A 73 -10.01 -0.70 -16.50
CA LEU A 73 -10.80 0.44 -17.02
C LEU A 73 -10.06 1.25 -18.09
N ALA A 74 -8.78 1.48 -17.92
CA ALA A 74 -8.02 2.30 -18.88
C ALA A 74 -7.98 1.68 -20.28
N GLN A 75 -7.94 0.36 -20.39
CA GLN A 75 -7.94 -0.35 -21.68
C GLN A 75 -9.25 -0.19 -22.45
N LEU A 76 -10.37 0.05 -21.75
CA LEU A 76 -11.69 0.18 -22.41
C LEU A 76 -11.84 1.45 -23.25
N VAL A 77 -11.16 2.53 -22.82
CA VAL A 77 -11.31 3.85 -23.43
C VAL A 77 -10.38 4.07 -24.61
N ASN A 78 -9.16 3.52 -24.54
CA ASN A 78 -8.15 3.71 -25.57
C ASN A 78 -7.34 2.42 -25.75
N LYS A 79 -7.30 1.89 -26.97
CA LYS A 79 -6.53 0.67 -27.29
C LYS A 79 -5.02 0.75 -26.95
N ALA A 80 -4.50 1.98 -26.76
CA ALA A 80 -3.14 2.25 -26.28
C ALA A 80 -3.06 2.49 -24.76
N ALA A 81 -4.15 2.49 -24.03
CA ALA A 81 -4.29 3.01 -22.66
C ALA A 81 -3.99 1.99 -21.54
N GLY A 82 -3.35 0.87 -21.85
CA GLY A 82 -2.65 0.11 -20.80
C GLY A 82 -1.42 0.84 -20.27
N LYS A 83 -1.18 2.10 -20.72
CA LYS A 83 -0.05 2.92 -20.34
C LYS A 83 -0.44 3.92 -19.26
N LEU A 84 0.38 3.98 -18.22
CA LEU A 84 0.22 4.86 -17.07
C LEU A 84 0.19 6.35 -17.43
N ASP A 85 0.88 6.75 -18.53
CA ASP A 85 0.94 8.11 -19.03
C ASP A 85 -0.39 8.66 -19.56
N LYS A 86 -1.39 7.81 -19.76
CA LYS A 86 -2.73 8.19 -20.25
C LYS A 86 -3.78 8.38 -19.16
N LEU A 87 -3.44 8.18 -17.89
CA LEU A 87 -4.41 8.26 -16.80
C LEU A 87 -4.98 9.68 -16.59
N HIS A 88 -4.27 10.71 -17.05
CA HIS A 88 -4.76 12.10 -17.04
C HIS A 88 -5.72 12.44 -18.20
N ASP A 89 -5.96 11.50 -19.13
CA ASP A 89 -7.01 11.66 -20.14
C ASP A 89 -8.38 11.76 -19.43
N PRO A 90 -9.15 12.84 -19.67
CA PRO A 90 -10.45 13.02 -19.04
C PRO A 90 -11.39 11.83 -19.22
N LEU A 91 -11.37 11.18 -20.38
CA LEU A 91 -12.18 9.98 -20.64
C LEU A 91 -11.87 8.87 -19.66
N ILE A 92 -10.59 8.59 -19.40
CA ILE A 92 -10.16 7.52 -18.49
C ILE A 92 -10.45 7.91 -17.04
N THR A 93 -10.03 9.12 -16.64
CA THR A 93 -10.24 9.61 -15.27
C THR A 93 -11.73 9.64 -14.92
N ASN A 94 -12.59 10.23 -15.76
CA ASN A 94 -14.02 10.40 -15.47
C ASN A 94 -14.77 9.07 -15.48
N LEU A 95 -14.40 8.16 -16.38
CA LEU A 95 -14.91 6.79 -16.37
C LEU A 95 -14.60 6.10 -15.04
N GLY A 96 -13.35 6.17 -14.60
CA GLY A 96 -12.92 5.62 -13.32
C GLY A 96 -13.64 6.26 -12.14
N ARG A 97 -13.76 7.59 -12.11
CA ARG A 97 -14.51 8.33 -11.06
C ARG A 97 -15.93 7.83 -10.92
N LEU A 98 -16.64 7.65 -12.04
CA LEU A 98 -18.03 7.17 -12.00
C LEU A 98 -18.10 5.73 -11.46
N ILE A 99 -17.25 4.83 -11.93
CA ILE A 99 -17.25 3.42 -11.48
C ILE A 99 -16.87 3.33 -10.00
N HIS A 100 -15.83 4.05 -9.54
CA HIS A 100 -15.44 4.08 -8.14
C HIS A 100 -16.52 4.70 -7.23
N THR A 101 -17.28 5.66 -7.75
CA THR A 101 -18.42 6.24 -7.01
C THR A 101 -19.54 5.22 -6.79
N MET A 102 -19.74 4.29 -7.72
CA MET A 102 -20.79 3.26 -7.64
C MET A 102 -20.46 2.13 -6.65
N ASP A 103 -19.30 2.17 -6.03
CA ASP A 103 -18.90 1.18 -5.05
C ASP A 103 -19.83 1.18 -3.83
N HIS A 104 -20.36 0.00 -3.49
CA HIS A 104 -21.39 -0.18 -2.46
C HIS A 104 -20.89 0.26 -1.08
N ASP A 105 -19.70 -0.17 -0.67
CA ASP A 105 -19.15 0.11 0.66
C ASP A 105 -18.29 1.37 0.71
N GLY A 106 -17.82 1.87 -0.43
CA GLY A 106 -16.97 3.05 -0.56
C GLY A 106 -15.49 2.82 -0.30
N ASN A 107 -15.10 1.57 -0.20
CA ASN A 107 -13.71 1.18 -0.04
C ASN A 107 -13.15 0.59 -1.34
N ILE A 108 -12.85 1.46 -2.29
CA ILE A 108 -12.31 1.06 -3.60
C ILE A 108 -10.99 0.26 -3.53
N GLU A 109 -10.28 0.32 -2.40
CA GLU A 109 -9.05 -0.47 -2.19
C GLU A 109 -9.34 -1.98 -2.11
N SER A 110 -10.52 -2.36 -1.63
CA SER A 110 -10.97 -3.76 -1.59
C SER A 110 -11.54 -4.26 -2.91
N GLY A 111 -11.70 -3.37 -3.88
CA GLY A 111 -12.40 -3.57 -5.15
C GLY A 111 -13.68 -2.76 -5.20
N VAL A 112 -14.39 -2.82 -6.32
CA VAL A 112 -15.65 -2.10 -6.54
C VAL A 112 -16.80 -3.07 -6.56
N GLN A 113 -17.84 -2.80 -5.76
CA GLN A 113 -19.06 -3.61 -5.70
C GLN A 113 -20.25 -2.81 -6.22
N ILE A 114 -20.69 -3.10 -7.45
CA ILE A 114 -21.81 -2.41 -8.08
C ILE A 114 -23.11 -3.15 -7.72
N ALA A 115 -23.97 -2.50 -6.93
CA ALA A 115 -25.26 -3.05 -6.56
C ALA A 115 -26.17 -3.23 -7.79
N PRO A 116 -26.97 -4.30 -7.89
CA PRO A 116 -27.82 -4.58 -9.05
C PRO A 116 -28.76 -3.42 -9.45
N ALA A 117 -29.29 -2.67 -8.46
CA ALA A 117 -30.16 -1.52 -8.70
C ALA A 117 -29.48 -0.38 -9.48
N VAL A 118 -28.16 -0.29 -9.45
CA VAL A 118 -27.39 0.74 -10.18
C VAL A 118 -27.64 0.64 -11.68
N HIS A 119 -27.79 -0.57 -12.23
CA HIS A 119 -28.02 -0.74 -13.65
C HIS A 119 -29.33 -0.12 -14.15
N ASP A 120 -30.40 -0.26 -13.37
CA ASP A 120 -31.69 0.33 -13.72
C ASP A 120 -31.69 1.84 -13.57
N LEU A 121 -31.00 2.35 -12.54
CA LEU A 121 -30.86 3.79 -12.27
C LEU A 121 -30.03 4.51 -13.33
N ILE A 122 -28.98 3.87 -13.84
CA ILE A 122 -28.16 4.39 -14.95
C ILE A 122 -28.94 4.27 -16.27
N GLY A 123 -29.63 3.14 -16.50
CA GLY A 123 -30.40 2.91 -17.71
C GLY A 123 -29.59 3.14 -18.97
N SER A 124 -30.10 4.03 -19.85
CA SER A 124 -29.44 4.42 -21.09
C SER A 124 -28.96 5.90 -21.05
N ALA A 125 -28.46 6.35 -19.90
CA ALA A 125 -28.01 7.72 -19.73
C ALA A 125 -26.90 8.08 -20.74
N LEU A 126 -26.99 9.29 -21.32
CA LEU A 126 -25.95 9.81 -22.20
C LEU A 126 -24.89 10.55 -21.36
N ILE A 127 -23.83 9.86 -21.03
CA ILE A 127 -22.76 10.40 -20.17
C ILE A 127 -21.57 10.83 -21.03
N ASN A 128 -21.20 12.10 -20.90
CA ASN A 128 -20.00 12.64 -21.58
C ASN A 128 -18.76 12.49 -20.69
N PHE A 129 -18.07 11.36 -20.77
CA PHE A 129 -16.83 11.13 -20.00
C PHE A 129 -15.68 12.08 -20.40
N GLY A 130 -15.75 12.76 -21.55
CA GLY A 130 -14.77 13.76 -21.97
C GLY A 130 -15.02 15.16 -21.40
N ALA A 131 -16.09 15.37 -20.62
CA ALA A 131 -16.42 16.68 -20.06
C ALA A 131 -15.30 17.18 -19.11
N PRO A 132 -14.79 18.40 -19.31
CA PRO A 132 -13.73 18.95 -18.45
C PRO A 132 -14.21 19.21 -17.02
N ASP A 133 -15.48 19.57 -16.85
CA ASP A 133 -16.13 19.75 -15.53
C ASP A 133 -17.15 18.63 -15.27
N PHE A 134 -16.65 17.40 -15.23
CA PHE A 134 -17.48 16.19 -15.10
C PHE A 134 -18.29 16.16 -13.80
N ALA A 135 -17.79 16.73 -12.72
CA ALA A 135 -18.48 16.76 -11.43
C ALA A 135 -19.75 17.63 -11.45
N ASN A 136 -19.78 18.63 -12.30
CA ASN A 136 -20.92 19.54 -12.46
C ASN A 136 -21.77 19.21 -13.70
N ASP A 137 -21.46 18.14 -14.44
CA ASP A 137 -22.29 17.68 -15.55
C ASP A 137 -23.70 17.33 -15.05
N PRO A 138 -24.78 17.90 -15.66
CA PRO A 138 -26.15 17.69 -15.18
C PRO A 138 -26.59 16.22 -15.16
N THR A 139 -26.13 15.42 -16.12
CA THR A 139 -26.42 13.98 -16.19
C THR A 139 -25.77 13.24 -15.04
N VAL A 140 -24.49 13.56 -14.75
CA VAL A 140 -23.73 12.95 -13.65
C VAL A 140 -24.36 13.30 -12.31
N ARG A 141 -24.71 14.58 -12.09
CA ARG A 141 -25.40 15.02 -10.86
C ARG A 141 -26.74 14.32 -10.66
N SER A 142 -27.57 14.23 -11.73
CA SER A 142 -28.84 13.52 -11.66
C SER A 142 -28.65 12.03 -11.35
N ILE A 143 -27.62 11.38 -11.89
CA ILE A 143 -27.28 10.00 -11.55
C ILE A 143 -26.91 9.90 -10.07
N LEU A 144 -26.05 10.75 -9.56
CA LEU A 144 -25.63 10.75 -8.15
C LEU A 144 -26.82 10.95 -7.19
N GLU A 145 -27.73 11.86 -7.53
CA GLU A 145 -28.95 12.10 -6.75
C GLU A 145 -29.81 10.82 -6.67
N LYS A 146 -30.03 10.14 -7.81
CA LYS A 146 -30.79 8.89 -7.85
C LYS A 146 -30.13 7.75 -7.08
N LEU A 147 -28.81 7.58 -7.23
CA LEU A 147 -28.05 6.57 -6.52
C LEU A 147 -28.12 6.79 -5.00
N ASN A 148 -27.95 8.03 -4.54
CA ASN A 148 -28.04 8.37 -3.12
C ASN A 148 -29.46 8.25 -2.55
N ALA A 149 -30.49 8.46 -3.37
CA ALA A 149 -31.89 8.36 -2.94
C ALA A 149 -32.40 6.90 -2.88
N THR A 150 -31.68 5.95 -3.48
CA THR A 150 -32.14 4.56 -3.59
C THR A 150 -31.56 3.70 -2.47
N PRO A 151 -32.40 3.15 -1.57
CA PRO A 151 -31.94 2.28 -0.50
C PRO A 151 -31.21 1.03 -1.03
N GLY A 152 -30.11 0.67 -0.37
CA GLY A 152 -29.32 -0.52 -0.70
C GLY A 152 -28.33 -0.34 -1.85
N VAL A 153 -28.25 0.83 -2.50
CA VAL A 153 -27.18 1.14 -3.45
C VAL A 153 -25.87 1.36 -2.70
N PHE A 154 -25.90 2.16 -1.66
CA PHE A 154 -24.74 2.41 -0.81
C PHE A 154 -24.96 1.95 0.62
N ASN A 155 -23.91 1.44 1.24
CA ASN A 155 -23.86 1.08 2.66
C ASN A 155 -23.49 2.28 3.56
N ALA A 156 -23.28 3.48 2.99
CA ALA A 156 -22.87 4.68 3.72
C ALA A 156 -24.06 5.40 4.35
N LYS A 157 -23.82 5.99 5.54
CA LYS A 157 -24.80 6.85 6.22
C LYS A 157 -24.84 8.27 5.65
N THR A 158 -23.82 8.70 4.94
CA THR A 158 -23.69 10.02 4.31
C THR A 158 -23.84 9.89 2.79
N PRO A 159 -24.46 10.87 2.12
CA PRO A 159 -24.54 10.87 0.67
C PRO A 159 -23.16 10.77 0.04
N ARG A 160 -23.06 9.91 -0.98
CA ARG A 160 -21.83 9.71 -1.75
C ARG A 160 -21.62 10.88 -2.70
N THR A 161 -20.42 11.43 -2.73
CA THR A 161 -19.97 12.38 -3.76
C THR A 161 -19.24 11.65 -4.89
N LEU A 162 -19.06 12.33 -6.01
CA LEU A 162 -18.25 11.78 -7.11
C LEU A 162 -16.81 11.56 -6.63
N CYS A 163 -16.29 10.36 -6.83
CA CYS A 163 -14.94 9.99 -6.41
C CYS A 163 -13.91 11.01 -6.93
N ASP A 164 -12.95 11.37 -6.09
CA ASP A 164 -11.90 12.32 -6.42
C ASP A 164 -11.04 11.84 -7.60
N ALA A 165 -10.56 12.77 -8.41
CA ALA A 165 -9.83 12.42 -9.62
C ALA A 165 -8.43 11.86 -9.35
N ALA A 166 -7.74 12.37 -8.33
CA ALA A 166 -6.41 11.90 -7.95
C ALA A 166 -6.50 10.52 -7.31
N THR A 167 -7.45 10.32 -6.40
CA THR A 167 -7.78 9.02 -5.80
C THR A 167 -8.06 7.97 -6.87
N THR A 168 -8.89 8.33 -7.86
CA THR A 168 -9.21 7.46 -8.99
C THR A 168 -7.97 7.08 -9.79
N ARG A 169 -7.13 8.05 -10.15
CA ARG A 169 -5.93 7.80 -10.97
C ARG A 169 -4.92 6.94 -10.22
N ASN A 170 -4.75 7.14 -8.92
CA ASN A 170 -3.87 6.34 -8.10
C ASN A 170 -4.35 4.89 -8.00
N GLU A 171 -5.66 4.68 -7.83
CA GLU A 171 -6.22 3.33 -7.86
C GLU A 171 -6.03 2.66 -9.25
N LEU A 172 -6.27 3.37 -10.33
CA LEU A 172 -6.03 2.85 -11.68
C LEU A 172 -4.55 2.50 -11.92
N ARG A 173 -3.59 3.27 -11.38
CA ARG A 173 -2.16 2.93 -11.43
C ARG A 173 -1.88 1.61 -10.73
N ARG A 174 -2.42 1.42 -9.53
CA ARG A 174 -2.30 0.17 -8.78
C ARG A 174 -2.90 -1.00 -9.56
N ASN A 175 -4.09 -0.83 -10.09
CA ASN A 175 -4.79 -1.85 -10.87
C ASN A 175 -4.03 -2.26 -12.13
N ILE A 176 -3.44 -1.31 -12.87
CA ILE A 176 -2.61 -1.58 -14.04
C ILE A 176 -1.38 -2.40 -13.66
N ARG A 177 -0.75 -2.09 -12.53
CA ARG A 177 0.42 -2.82 -12.00
C ARG A 177 0.06 -4.12 -11.31
N GLY A 178 -1.21 -4.42 -11.11
CA GLY A 178 -1.65 -5.60 -10.39
C GLY A 178 -1.41 -5.51 -8.88
N ILE A 179 -1.50 -4.33 -8.31
CA ILE A 179 -1.32 -4.06 -6.88
C ILE A 179 -2.68 -3.82 -6.25
N ILE A 180 -2.96 -4.52 -5.15
CA ILE A 180 -4.05 -4.23 -4.23
C ILE A 180 -3.43 -3.57 -3.00
N LYS A 181 -3.98 -2.44 -2.55
CA LYS A 181 -3.60 -1.76 -1.32
C LYS A 181 -4.73 -1.90 -0.29
N ASN A 182 -4.39 -2.26 0.92
CA ASN A 182 -5.29 -2.19 2.06
C ASN A 182 -4.68 -1.22 3.08
N THR A 183 -5.37 -0.13 3.34
CA THR A 183 -4.91 0.95 4.23
C THR A 183 -5.40 0.72 5.66
N ASP A 184 -4.60 1.15 6.64
CA ASP A 184 -4.94 1.14 8.07
C ASP A 184 -5.34 -0.25 8.62
N VAL A 185 -4.74 -1.30 8.09
CA VAL A 185 -4.93 -2.66 8.61
C VAL A 185 -4.43 -2.72 10.06
N ARG A 186 -5.31 -3.08 10.98
CA ARG A 186 -4.96 -3.22 12.40
C ARG A 186 -4.25 -4.55 12.64
N ILE A 187 -3.03 -4.47 13.12
CA ILE A 187 -2.24 -5.61 13.55
C ILE A 187 -2.29 -5.68 15.07
N PRO A 188 -2.89 -6.71 15.66
CA PRO A 188 -3.00 -6.83 17.11
C PRO A 188 -1.61 -7.04 17.74
N THR A 189 -1.38 -6.43 18.90
CA THR A 189 -0.18 -6.58 19.71
C THR A 189 -0.49 -7.38 20.98
N ARG A 190 0.53 -8.03 21.55
CA ARG A 190 0.42 -8.95 22.69
C ARG A 190 -0.19 -8.34 23.96
N ASP A 191 -0.13 -7.03 24.09
CA ASP A 191 -0.69 -6.28 25.22
C ASP A 191 -2.17 -5.90 25.03
N GLY A 192 -2.82 -6.42 23.98
CA GLY A 192 -4.22 -6.14 23.65
C GLY A 192 -4.47 -4.82 22.90
N SER A 193 -3.41 -4.13 22.50
CA SER A 193 -3.45 -2.96 21.63
C SER A 193 -3.33 -3.36 20.15
N TYR A 194 -2.97 -2.42 19.27
CA TYR A 194 -2.69 -2.69 17.86
C TYR A 194 -1.73 -1.65 17.29
N VAL A 195 -1.13 -1.97 16.17
CA VAL A 195 -0.46 -1.01 15.28
C VAL A 195 -1.14 -1.01 13.92
N CYS A 196 -1.09 0.09 13.20
CA CYS A 196 -1.70 0.22 11.87
C CYS A 196 -0.65 -0.02 10.78
N ALA A 197 -1.07 -0.68 9.71
CA ALA A 197 -0.22 -0.96 8.56
C ALA A 197 -0.93 -0.68 7.23
N ASP A 198 -0.16 -0.33 6.20
CA ASP A 198 -0.60 -0.42 4.81
C ASP A 198 0.00 -1.68 4.19
N VAL A 199 -0.88 -2.49 3.60
CA VAL A 199 -0.53 -3.77 2.98
C VAL A 199 -0.70 -3.67 1.47
N PHE A 200 0.40 -3.82 0.74
CA PHE A 200 0.42 -3.84 -0.73
C PHE A 200 0.68 -5.27 -1.17
N ARG A 201 -0.23 -5.85 -1.93
CA ARG A 201 -0.15 -7.26 -2.33
C ARG A 201 -0.44 -7.46 -3.82
N PRO A 202 0.09 -8.53 -4.43
CA PRO A 202 -0.30 -8.91 -5.78
C PRO A 202 -1.81 -9.13 -5.87
N ALA A 203 -2.41 -8.65 -6.97
CA ALA A 203 -3.81 -8.96 -7.28
C ALA A 203 -4.00 -10.42 -7.75
N ALA A 204 -2.91 -11.09 -8.14
CA ALA A 204 -2.92 -12.51 -8.43
C ALA A 204 -3.15 -13.31 -7.16
N ALA A 205 -4.03 -14.32 -7.22
CA ALA A 205 -4.23 -15.26 -6.12
C ALA A 205 -2.94 -16.05 -5.87
N GLY A 206 -2.66 -16.32 -4.60
CA GLY A 206 -1.48 -17.11 -4.22
C GLY A 206 -1.01 -16.82 -2.80
N HIS A 207 0.07 -17.54 -2.42
CA HIS A 207 0.79 -17.33 -1.17
C HIS A 207 2.14 -16.70 -1.51
N HIS A 208 2.39 -15.51 -1.00
CA HIS A 208 3.53 -14.66 -1.38
C HIS A 208 4.49 -14.45 -0.21
N PRO A 209 5.79 -14.32 -0.46
CA PRO A 209 6.73 -13.84 0.54
C PRO A 209 6.42 -12.38 0.89
N VAL A 210 6.69 -12.01 2.13
CA VAL A 210 6.45 -10.67 2.66
C VAL A 210 7.74 -9.89 2.78
N VAL A 211 7.74 -8.61 2.44
CA VAL A 211 8.77 -7.63 2.81
C VAL A 211 8.13 -6.55 3.67
N MET A 212 8.66 -6.37 4.88
CA MET A 212 8.08 -5.49 5.88
C MET A 212 9.08 -4.42 6.32
N SER A 213 8.56 -3.20 6.50
CA SER A 213 9.23 -2.09 7.19
C SER A 213 8.36 -1.62 8.34
N LYS A 214 8.95 -1.33 9.50
CA LYS A 214 8.22 -0.78 10.65
C LYS A 214 9.03 0.33 11.29
N GLY A 215 8.39 1.46 11.53
CA GLY A 215 9.08 2.54 12.19
C GLY A 215 8.25 3.76 12.53
N PHE A 216 8.97 4.75 12.99
CA PHE A 216 8.48 5.99 13.55
C PHE A 216 8.14 7.05 12.49
N TYR A 217 8.60 6.86 11.25
CA TYR A 217 8.41 7.84 10.18
C TYR A 217 7.00 7.86 9.56
N GLY A 218 6.15 6.93 9.95
CA GLY A 218 4.82 6.76 9.35
C GLY A 218 4.83 5.89 8.10
N LYS A 219 3.71 5.21 7.88
CA LYS A 219 3.52 4.29 6.74
C LYS A 219 3.11 5.00 5.45
N SER A 220 2.77 6.27 5.56
CA SER A 220 2.23 7.07 4.48
C SER A 220 3.31 7.80 3.70
N PHE A 221 3.09 7.98 2.39
CA PHE A 221 3.93 8.80 1.54
C PHE A 221 4.06 10.23 2.11
N TYR A 222 5.28 10.81 2.07
CA TYR A 222 5.62 12.12 2.65
C TYR A 222 5.44 12.26 4.17
N HIS A 223 5.41 11.17 4.92
CA HIS A 223 5.38 11.18 6.40
C HIS A 223 4.14 11.86 7.02
N ASP A 224 3.15 12.21 6.22
CA ASP A 224 1.92 12.83 6.71
C ASP A 224 0.96 11.75 7.21
N CYS A 225 0.41 11.94 8.40
CA CYS A 225 -0.67 11.10 8.89
C CYS A 225 -1.95 11.37 8.10
N ILE A 226 -2.62 10.30 7.69
CA ILE A 226 -3.96 10.34 7.15
C ILE A 226 -4.94 10.14 8.31
N CYS A 227 -5.50 11.23 8.81
CA CYS A 227 -6.35 11.21 9.99
C CYS A 227 -7.83 11.35 9.63
N ASN A 228 -8.13 11.99 8.51
CA ASN A 228 -9.48 12.28 8.04
C ASN A 228 -9.55 12.26 6.51
N GLU A 229 -10.74 12.42 5.96
CA GLU A 229 -10.98 12.37 4.50
C GLU A 229 -10.22 13.47 3.73
N ALA A 230 -10.09 14.67 4.28
CA ALA A 230 -9.34 15.74 3.63
C ALA A 230 -7.85 15.42 3.51
N ASP A 231 -7.28 14.74 4.51
CA ASP A 231 -5.89 14.26 4.45
C ASP A 231 -5.71 13.18 3.37
N VAL A 232 -6.71 12.30 3.19
CA VAL A 232 -6.70 11.29 2.13
C VAL A 232 -6.64 11.98 0.77
N ILE A 233 -7.54 12.92 0.50
CA ILE A 233 -7.60 13.64 -0.77
C ILE A 233 -6.28 14.38 -1.02
N ARG A 234 -5.80 15.16 -0.05
CA ARG A 234 -4.54 15.90 -0.15
C ARG A 234 -3.37 14.99 -0.50
N LYS A 235 -3.30 13.82 0.14
CA LYS A 235 -2.24 12.87 -0.10
C LYS A 235 -2.32 12.25 -1.48
N GLU A 236 -3.50 11.83 -1.91
CA GLU A 236 -3.72 11.30 -3.25
C GLU A 236 -3.37 12.32 -4.32
N GLU A 237 -3.67 13.62 -4.11
CA GLU A 237 -3.24 14.71 -4.98
C GLU A 237 -1.71 14.86 -5.04
N MET A 238 -1.02 14.72 -3.90
CA MET A 238 0.44 14.77 -3.87
C MET A 238 1.05 13.58 -4.63
N GLU A 239 0.56 12.37 -4.38
CA GLU A 239 0.98 11.17 -5.11
C GLU A 239 0.73 11.34 -6.62
N ASP A 240 -0.43 11.83 -7.02
CA ASP A 240 -0.79 12.05 -8.42
C ASP A 240 0.16 13.04 -9.10
N ARG A 241 0.47 14.16 -8.46
CA ARG A 241 1.45 15.15 -8.97
C ARG A 241 2.84 14.56 -9.12
N PHE A 242 3.27 13.79 -8.12
CA PHE A 242 4.59 13.17 -8.12
C PHE A 242 4.76 12.21 -9.31
N PHE A 243 3.74 11.39 -9.58
CA PHE A 243 3.76 10.42 -10.67
C PHE A 243 3.36 10.99 -12.04
N SER A 244 2.78 12.17 -12.12
CA SER A 244 2.39 12.79 -13.38
C SER A 244 3.58 13.13 -14.30
N GLY A 245 4.73 13.44 -13.71
CA GLY A 245 5.97 13.75 -14.44
C GLY A 245 6.77 12.52 -14.88
N ASN A 246 6.55 11.38 -14.24
CA ASN A 246 7.20 10.11 -14.56
C ASN A 246 6.25 8.95 -14.27
N PRO A 247 5.33 8.65 -15.16
CA PRO A 247 4.31 7.62 -14.95
C PRO A 247 4.87 6.19 -14.84
N ASP A 248 6.07 5.95 -15.35
CA ASP A 248 6.81 4.69 -15.19
C ASP A 248 7.81 4.75 -14.02
N GLY A 249 8.01 5.92 -13.49
CA GLY A 249 8.92 6.18 -12.36
C GLY A 249 8.20 5.86 -11.06
N ALA A 250 8.51 4.97 -10.67
CA ALA A 250 8.66 4.13 -9.62
C ALA A 250 8.95 4.74 -8.27
N GLN A 251 8.20 5.61 -7.74
CA GLN A 251 8.46 5.90 -6.33
C GLN A 251 7.18 5.79 -5.50
N TYR A 252 6.59 4.61 -5.53
CA TYR A 252 5.65 4.13 -4.51
C TYR A 252 6.40 3.71 -3.23
N GLU A 253 7.62 4.16 -3.08
CA GLU A 253 8.33 4.07 -1.83
C GLU A 253 7.89 5.21 -0.91
N ASN A 254 7.83 4.93 0.36
CA ASN A 254 7.84 5.92 1.41
C ASN A 254 9.29 6.11 1.86
N HIS A 255 9.55 7.08 2.74
CA HIS A 255 10.88 7.32 3.28
C HIS A 255 11.52 6.02 3.80
N GLU A 256 12.68 5.69 3.26
CA GLU A 256 13.47 4.55 3.71
C GLU A 256 12.76 3.19 3.68
N THR A 257 11.76 3.01 2.83
CA THR A 257 11.05 1.73 2.62
C THR A 257 11.20 1.22 1.19
N VAL A 258 10.76 -0.01 0.93
CA VAL A 258 10.78 -0.57 -0.44
C VAL A 258 9.80 0.12 -1.37
N ASP A 259 10.18 0.22 -2.64
CA ASP A 259 9.28 0.63 -3.72
C ASP A 259 8.27 -0.49 -4.03
N THR A 260 7.03 -0.27 -3.61
CA THR A 260 5.94 -1.25 -3.79
C THR A 260 5.59 -1.46 -5.26
N SER A 261 5.88 -0.48 -6.14
CA SER A 261 5.60 -0.61 -7.57
C SER A 261 6.58 -1.56 -8.29
N VAL A 262 7.71 -1.86 -7.68
CA VAL A 262 8.71 -2.84 -8.14
C VAL A 262 8.49 -4.19 -7.47
N TRP A 263 8.41 -4.23 -6.15
CA TRP A 263 8.40 -5.49 -5.41
C TRP A 263 7.08 -6.26 -5.53
N VAL A 264 5.94 -5.57 -5.57
CA VAL A 264 4.64 -6.26 -5.63
C VAL A 264 4.40 -6.96 -6.97
N PRO A 265 4.69 -6.35 -8.14
CA PRO A 265 4.63 -7.07 -9.42
C PRO A 265 5.54 -8.29 -9.52
N GLU A 266 6.66 -8.29 -8.79
CA GLU A 266 7.58 -9.44 -8.69
C GLU A 266 7.08 -10.55 -7.73
N GLY A 267 5.86 -10.41 -7.20
CA GLY A 267 5.21 -11.45 -6.41
C GLY A 267 5.44 -11.32 -4.91
N TYR A 268 5.86 -10.19 -4.40
CA TYR A 268 6.01 -9.93 -2.97
C TYR A 268 4.81 -9.17 -2.41
N VAL A 269 4.47 -9.44 -1.16
CA VAL A 269 3.61 -8.55 -0.35
C VAL A 269 4.52 -7.57 0.38
N CYS A 270 4.25 -6.27 0.24
CA CYS A 270 4.97 -5.22 0.96
C CYS A 270 4.09 -4.67 2.07
N ILE A 271 4.64 -4.54 3.28
CA ILE A 271 3.91 -4.03 4.45
C ILE A 271 4.69 -2.86 5.06
N ARG A 272 4.02 -1.74 5.25
CA ARG A 272 4.54 -0.59 5.98
C ARG A 272 3.75 -0.45 7.28
N VAL A 273 4.42 -0.52 8.41
CA VAL A 273 3.80 -0.52 9.74
C VAL A 273 4.16 0.76 10.48
N ASP A 274 3.16 1.51 10.92
CA ASP A 274 3.34 2.62 11.86
C ASP A 274 3.80 2.09 13.23
N ALA A 275 4.80 2.71 13.82
CA ALA A 275 5.13 2.44 15.21
C ALA A 275 3.98 2.85 16.15
N ARG A 276 4.00 2.35 17.37
CA ARG A 276 3.07 2.76 18.43
C ARG A 276 3.13 4.27 18.64
N GLY A 277 1.97 4.90 18.79
CA GLY A 277 1.87 6.35 18.94
C GLY A 277 2.05 7.16 17.65
N VAL A 278 2.19 6.50 16.49
CA VAL A 278 2.30 7.13 15.18
C VAL A 278 0.99 7.03 14.44
N CYS A 279 0.54 8.11 13.84
CA CYS A 279 -0.69 8.24 13.07
C CYS A 279 -1.90 7.61 13.80
N LYS A 280 -2.50 6.57 13.23
CA LYS A 280 -3.64 5.85 13.82
C LYS A 280 -3.26 4.72 14.78
N SER A 281 -1.97 4.41 14.92
CA SER A 281 -1.50 3.44 15.93
C SER A 281 -1.63 4.03 17.33
N PRO A 282 -2.40 3.44 18.26
CA PRO A 282 -2.61 4.01 19.59
C PRO A 282 -1.35 3.89 20.47
N GLY A 283 -1.36 4.60 21.59
CA GLY A 283 -0.29 4.56 22.59
C GLY A 283 0.68 5.75 22.50
N LEU A 284 1.82 5.63 23.16
CA LEU A 284 2.85 6.65 23.21
C LEU A 284 4.03 6.31 22.32
N GLN A 285 4.60 7.32 21.69
CA GLN A 285 5.83 7.14 20.92
C GLN A 285 7.00 6.76 21.83
N ALA A 286 7.69 5.70 21.51
CA ALA A 286 8.85 5.23 22.27
C ALA A 286 9.91 4.64 21.34
N PRO A 287 10.57 5.48 20.51
CA PRO A 287 11.59 5.02 19.58
C PRO A 287 12.69 4.22 20.27
N PHE A 288 13.14 3.15 19.62
CA PHE A 288 14.18 2.23 20.10
C PHE A 288 13.87 1.52 21.42
N SER A 289 12.62 1.50 21.86
CA SER A 289 12.21 0.81 23.09
C SER A 289 12.07 -0.70 22.88
N VAL A 290 12.06 -1.43 23.98
CA VAL A 290 11.72 -2.88 23.99
C VAL A 290 10.29 -3.10 23.48
N GLN A 291 9.34 -2.23 23.85
CA GLN A 291 7.97 -2.30 23.38
C GLN A 291 7.88 -2.17 21.85
N GLU A 292 8.67 -1.29 21.25
CA GLU A 292 8.70 -1.16 19.81
C GLU A 292 9.18 -2.44 19.11
N ALA A 293 10.18 -3.09 19.67
CA ALA A 293 10.67 -4.38 19.16
C ALA A 293 9.64 -5.50 19.33
N GLU A 294 8.89 -5.51 20.44
CA GLU A 294 7.81 -6.47 20.70
C GLU A 294 6.61 -6.26 19.77
N ASP A 295 6.23 -5.01 19.50
CA ASP A 295 5.20 -4.69 18.47
C ASP A 295 5.65 -5.15 17.08
N TYR A 296 6.93 -5.04 16.76
CA TYR A 296 7.47 -5.52 15.49
C TYR A 296 7.47 -7.05 15.41
N PHE A 297 7.81 -7.72 16.49
CA PHE A 297 7.71 -9.17 16.62
C PHE A 297 6.29 -9.66 16.33
N ASP A 298 5.29 -9.01 16.94
CA ASP A 298 3.88 -9.35 16.75
C ASP A 298 3.43 -9.08 15.30
N ALA A 299 3.90 -8.00 14.69
CA ALA A 299 3.61 -7.69 13.29
C ALA A 299 4.20 -8.72 12.31
N ILE A 300 5.42 -9.21 12.57
CA ILE A 300 6.04 -10.28 11.78
C ILE A 300 5.24 -11.57 11.92
N GLY A 301 4.84 -11.95 13.15
CA GLY A 301 4.00 -13.10 13.42
C GLY A 301 2.66 -13.04 12.71
N TRP A 302 2.00 -11.89 12.79
CA TRP A 302 0.75 -11.63 12.09
C TRP A 302 0.90 -11.78 10.57
N ALA A 303 1.90 -11.15 9.98
CA ALA A 303 2.13 -11.19 8.54
C ALA A 303 2.41 -12.60 8.02
N GLY A 304 3.17 -13.39 8.77
CA GLY A 304 3.49 -14.78 8.42
C GLY A 304 2.29 -15.72 8.42
N THR A 305 1.20 -15.37 9.10
CA THR A 305 0.00 -16.22 9.24
C THR A 305 -1.18 -15.77 8.37
N GLN A 306 -1.02 -14.69 7.57
CA GLN A 306 -2.11 -14.22 6.72
C GLN A 306 -2.40 -15.19 5.55
N PRO A 307 -3.66 -15.25 5.06
CA PRO A 307 -4.04 -16.17 3.98
C PRO A 307 -3.25 -15.99 2.68
N TRP A 308 -2.75 -14.80 2.42
CA TRP A 308 -1.95 -14.47 1.24
C TRP A 308 -0.43 -14.64 1.47
N SER A 309 0.00 -14.97 2.68
CA SER A 309 1.41 -15.16 3.02
C SER A 309 1.85 -16.62 2.84
N ASN A 310 3.07 -16.82 2.36
CA ASN A 310 3.71 -18.14 2.34
C ASN A 310 4.47 -18.48 3.64
N GLY A 311 4.33 -17.65 4.67
CA GLY A 311 4.99 -17.83 5.96
C GLY A 311 6.42 -17.28 6.05
N ASN A 312 6.95 -16.70 4.98
CA ASN A 312 8.29 -16.11 4.95
C ASN A 312 8.21 -14.59 4.99
N VAL A 313 8.77 -13.97 6.02
CA VAL A 313 8.82 -12.53 6.19
C VAL A 313 10.27 -12.08 6.13
N GLY A 314 10.59 -11.20 5.18
CA GLY A 314 11.82 -10.44 5.13
C GLY A 314 11.62 -9.04 5.65
N LEU A 315 12.68 -8.41 6.16
CA LEU A 315 12.68 -7.00 6.56
C LEU A 315 13.54 -6.19 5.62
N TRP A 316 13.11 -4.98 5.34
CA TRP A 316 13.89 -4.01 4.57
C TRP A 316 13.75 -2.62 5.20
N GLY A 317 14.82 -1.88 5.28
CA GLY A 317 14.79 -0.51 5.76
C GLY A 317 16.16 0.15 5.75
N MET A 318 16.13 1.49 5.79
CA MET A 318 17.32 2.32 5.92
C MET A 318 17.30 3.04 7.26
N SER A 319 18.48 3.40 7.81
CA SER A 319 18.59 4.23 8.99
C SER A 319 17.81 3.66 10.18
N TYR A 320 16.91 4.43 10.76
CA TYR A 320 16.03 3.98 11.85
C TYR A 320 15.31 2.65 11.54
N LEU A 321 14.80 2.51 10.32
CA LEU A 321 14.09 1.28 9.90
C LEU A 321 15.05 0.09 9.72
N ALA A 322 16.34 0.30 9.62
CA ALA A 322 17.37 -0.73 9.66
C ALA A 322 17.74 -1.10 11.09
N MET A 323 17.87 -0.11 11.98
CA MET A 323 18.19 -0.33 13.40
C MET A 323 17.11 -1.15 14.11
N THR A 324 15.84 -0.86 13.85
CA THR A 324 14.72 -1.61 14.45
C THR A 324 14.68 -3.09 14.02
N GLN A 325 15.26 -3.44 12.85
CA GLN A 325 15.39 -4.84 12.42
C GLN A 325 16.32 -5.64 13.36
N HIS A 326 17.43 -5.07 13.79
CA HIS A 326 18.33 -5.74 14.74
C HIS A 326 17.67 -5.96 16.09
N ASN A 327 16.90 -4.96 16.55
CA ASN A 327 16.16 -5.08 17.79
C ASN A 327 15.19 -6.28 17.75
N VAL A 328 14.35 -6.35 16.72
CA VAL A 328 13.38 -7.45 16.62
C VAL A 328 14.02 -8.80 16.30
N ALA A 329 15.09 -8.83 15.50
CA ALA A 329 15.78 -10.10 15.17
C ALA A 329 16.34 -10.78 16.41
N SER A 330 16.83 -10.02 17.40
CA SER A 330 17.31 -10.57 18.68
C SER A 330 16.20 -11.20 19.54
N LEU A 331 14.92 -10.92 19.23
CA LEU A 331 13.77 -11.55 19.84
C LEU A 331 13.33 -12.85 19.11
N GLN A 332 13.92 -13.19 17.98
CA GLN A 332 13.70 -14.41 17.20
C GLN A 332 12.24 -14.62 16.75
N PRO A 333 11.61 -13.70 16.03
CA PRO A 333 10.25 -13.90 15.55
C PRO A 333 10.17 -15.08 14.57
N PRO A 334 9.15 -15.96 14.68
CA PRO A 334 9.15 -17.27 14.05
C PRO A 334 9.13 -17.24 12.52
N HIS A 335 8.60 -16.18 11.94
CA HIS A 335 8.46 -16.04 10.48
C HIS A 335 9.59 -15.24 9.83
N LEU A 336 10.50 -14.66 10.59
CA LEU A 336 11.62 -13.89 10.06
C LEU A 336 12.59 -14.80 9.31
N LYS A 337 12.88 -14.48 8.03
CA LYS A 337 13.71 -15.29 7.14
C LYS A 337 14.94 -14.58 6.59
N ALA A 338 14.87 -13.27 6.41
CA ALA A 338 15.97 -12.48 5.88
C ALA A 338 15.81 -11.01 6.26
N MET A 339 16.90 -10.26 6.24
CA MET A 339 16.91 -8.82 6.50
C MET A 339 17.81 -8.09 5.50
N ILE A 340 17.42 -6.89 5.12
CA ILE A 340 18.25 -5.92 4.40
C ILE A 340 18.29 -4.65 5.25
N ALA A 341 19.45 -4.38 5.85
CA ALA A 341 19.65 -3.24 6.73
C ALA A 341 20.64 -2.27 6.10
N GLN A 342 20.16 -1.09 5.70
CA GLN A 342 20.97 -0.07 5.05
C GLN A 342 21.26 1.07 6.02
N GLY A 343 22.54 1.44 6.19
CA GLY A 343 22.91 2.51 7.10
C GLY A 343 22.40 2.25 8.52
N THR A 344 22.87 1.19 9.15
CA THR A 344 22.35 0.70 10.42
C THR A 344 23.33 0.91 11.57
N ASP A 345 22.78 0.86 12.79
CA ASP A 345 23.50 0.80 14.06
C ASP A 345 22.88 -0.29 14.92
N ALA A 346 23.70 -1.04 15.64
CA ALA A 346 23.23 -2.08 16.57
C ALA A 346 23.36 -1.63 18.05
N ASP A 347 24.23 -0.70 18.34
CA ASP A 347 24.39 -0.11 19.67
C ASP A 347 23.94 1.34 19.68
N ILE A 348 22.64 1.55 20.01
CA ILE A 348 22.02 2.87 20.03
C ILE A 348 22.78 3.90 20.88
N TYR A 349 23.45 3.46 21.96
CA TYR A 349 24.25 4.36 22.79
C TYR A 349 25.54 4.80 22.10
N ASN A 350 26.43 3.85 21.80
CA ASN A 350 27.78 4.15 21.31
C ASN A 350 27.82 4.62 19.86
N GLU A 351 26.93 4.11 19.04
CA GLU A 351 26.95 4.30 17.59
C GLU A 351 26.05 5.45 17.14
N ALA A 352 24.99 5.78 17.92
CA ALA A 352 23.99 6.77 17.54
C ALA A 352 23.84 7.94 18.52
N LEU A 353 23.48 7.69 19.80
CA LEU A 353 23.13 8.77 20.72
C LEU A 353 24.35 9.47 21.33
N TYR A 354 25.33 8.69 21.82
CA TYR A 354 26.45 9.15 22.61
C TYR A 354 27.81 8.67 22.05
N GLY A 355 28.05 8.90 20.77
CA GLY A 355 29.32 8.55 20.13
C GLY A 355 30.53 9.13 20.87
N GLY A 356 31.39 8.23 21.38
CA GLY A 356 32.54 8.65 22.22
C GLY A 356 32.11 9.25 23.56
N GLY A 357 30.90 8.98 24.04
CA GLY A 357 30.39 9.54 25.30
C GLY A 357 29.81 10.97 25.17
N ILE A 358 29.72 11.50 23.96
CA ILE A 358 29.23 12.84 23.69
C ILE A 358 27.85 12.76 22.98
N PHE A 359 26.84 13.41 23.57
CA PHE A 359 25.51 13.42 22.98
C PHE A 359 25.48 14.16 21.64
N GLY A 360 24.95 13.52 20.62
CA GLY A 360 24.77 14.06 19.28
C GLY A 360 23.65 15.10 19.16
N ALA A 361 23.68 16.15 19.98
CA ALA A 361 22.59 17.10 20.21
C ALA A 361 22.06 17.76 18.92
N GLY A 362 22.95 18.07 17.97
CA GLY A 362 22.56 18.72 16.71
C GLY A 362 21.59 17.88 15.90
N PHE A 363 21.95 16.62 15.68
CA PHE A 363 21.13 15.68 14.90
C PHE A 363 19.86 15.26 15.66
N TRP A 364 20.00 14.78 16.90
CA TRP A 364 18.88 14.16 17.61
C TRP A 364 17.80 15.15 18.01
N ASN A 365 18.13 16.41 18.35
CA ASN A 365 17.14 17.47 18.58
C ASN A 365 16.38 17.79 17.28
N TRP A 366 17.06 17.87 16.16
CA TRP A 366 16.45 18.10 14.86
C TRP A 366 15.56 16.93 14.47
N TRP A 367 16.04 15.68 14.57
CA TRP A 367 15.33 14.46 14.25
C TRP A 367 14.05 14.32 15.09
N TRP A 368 14.17 14.48 16.42
CA TRP A 368 13.02 14.38 17.30
C TRP A 368 11.96 15.45 17.00
N LYS A 369 12.39 16.70 16.83
CA LYS A 369 11.49 17.81 16.53
C LYS A 369 10.69 17.60 15.24
N ILE A 370 11.33 17.04 14.18
CA ILE A 370 10.66 16.80 12.90
C ILE A 370 9.65 15.66 13.03
N TRP A 371 10.07 14.56 13.61
CA TRP A 371 9.29 13.35 13.55
C TRP A 371 8.25 13.20 14.66
N SER A 372 8.48 13.76 15.85
CA SER A 372 7.49 13.68 16.95
C SER A 372 6.26 14.55 16.71
N GLY A 373 6.44 15.75 16.16
CA GLY A 373 5.34 16.72 15.98
C GLY A 373 4.39 16.42 14.84
N ASN A 374 4.80 15.65 13.84
CA ASN A 374 4.04 15.47 12.60
C ASN A 374 3.24 14.16 12.55
N ASN A 375 3.42 13.27 13.52
CA ASN A 375 2.94 11.89 13.43
C ASN A 375 1.76 11.57 14.36
N HIS A 376 0.82 12.50 14.56
CA HIS A 376 -0.35 12.26 15.42
C HIS A 376 -1.68 12.59 14.75
N CYS A 377 -2.59 11.64 14.75
CA CYS A 377 -3.98 11.85 14.33
C CYS A 377 -4.86 12.44 15.44
N ASP A 378 -4.44 12.36 16.67
CA ASP A 378 -5.10 12.94 17.85
C ASP A 378 -4.05 13.66 18.69
N LYS A 379 -4.51 14.61 19.52
CA LYS A 379 -3.65 15.36 20.44
C LYS A 379 -3.23 14.49 21.61
N ARG A 380 -2.46 13.43 21.35
CA ARG A 380 -1.91 12.57 22.40
C ARG A 380 -0.77 13.30 23.11
N PRO A 381 -0.56 13.05 24.40
CA PRO A 381 0.61 13.56 25.07
C PRO A 381 1.86 12.95 24.39
N GLU A 382 2.77 13.80 23.96
CA GLU A 382 4.07 13.36 23.48
C GLU A 382 4.81 12.62 24.60
N THR A 383 5.49 11.54 24.24
CA THR A 383 6.52 10.99 25.12
C THR A 383 7.69 11.96 25.08
N ASP A 384 8.15 12.44 26.20
CA ASP A 384 9.37 13.23 26.25
C ASP A 384 10.59 12.31 26.09
N TRP A 385 10.73 11.79 24.85
CA TRP A 385 11.82 10.89 24.49
C TRP A 385 13.18 11.56 24.66
N MET A 386 13.29 12.85 24.33
CA MET A 386 14.51 13.61 24.46
C MET A 386 14.92 13.77 25.94
N ALA A 387 13.95 14.05 26.83
CA ALA A 387 14.23 14.08 28.27
C ALA A 387 14.71 12.72 28.78
N ARG A 388 14.15 11.62 28.28
CA ARG A 388 14.63 10.25 28.63
C ARG A 388 16.05 10.03 28.16
N VAL A 389 16.39 10.41 26.92
CA VAL A 389 17.77 10.32 26.40
C VAL A 389 18.72 11.13 27.30
N LEU A 390 18.40 12.39 27.60
CA LEU A 390 19.24 13.26 28.40
C LEU A 390 19.35 12.80 29.86
N ALA A 391 18.36 12.12 30.38
CA ALA A 391 18.39 11.54 31.74
C ALA A 391 19.24 10.25 31.83
N THR A 392 19.66 9.69 30.69
CA THR A 392 20.45 8.45 30.63
C THR A 392 21.80 8.67 29.91
N PRO A 393 22.66 9.59 30.40
CA PRO A 393 23.89 9.98 29.69
C PRO A 393 25.00 8.92 29.75
N PHE A 394 24.87 7.87 30.57
CA PHE A 394 25.86 6.84 30.75
C PHE A 394 25.41 5.52 30.11
N ASN A 395 26.39 4.75 29.62
CA ASN A 395 26.18 3.42 29.08
C ASN A 395 25.85 2.41 30.18
N ASP A 396 24.65 2.52 30.74
CA ASP A 396 24.16 1.69 31.83
C ASP A 396 23.24 0.59 31.26
N PRO A 397 23.43 -0.70 31.59
CA PRO A 397 22.57 -1.78 31.13
C PRO A 397 21.10 -1.66 31.51
N SER A 398 20.76 -0.92 32.58
CA SER A 398 19.36 -0.64 32.93
C SER A 398 18.72 0.38 31.98
N ALA A 399 19.51 1.26 31.38
CA ALA A 399 19.07 2.22 30.38
C ALA A 399 19.19 1.66 28.96
N TYR A 400 20.32 1.02 28.64
CA TYR A 400 20.66 0.52 27.30
C TYR A 400 20.99 -0.99 27.38
N GLY A 401 20.01 -1.83 27.14
CA GLY A 401 20.19 -3.26 27.31
C GLY A 401 19.11 -4.08 26.57
N PRO A 402 19.07 -5.37 26.84
CA PRO A 402 18.01 -6.23 26.35
C PRO A 402 16.68 -5.93 27.07
N ARG A 403 15.75 -6.83 27.06
CA ARG A 403 14.46 -6.67 27.76
C ARG A 403 14.59 -6.09 29.15
N GLY A 404 13.73 -5.14 29.47
CA GLY A 404 13.68 -4.45 30.78
C GLY A 404 14.41 -3.13 30.85
N SER A 405 15.18 -2.75 29.84
CA SER A 405 15.81 -1.44 29.69
C SER A 405 14.88 -0.39 29.07
N ILE A 406 15.32 0.88 29.12
CA ILE A 406 14.59 2.00 28.49
C ILE A 406 14.74 1.95 26.98
N PHE A 407 15.98 1.79 26.50
CA PHE A 407 16.34 1.65 25.10
C PHE A 407 16.87 0.25 24.85
N MET A 408 16.38 -0.36 23.79
CA MET A 408 16.79 -1.70 23.44
C MET A 408 18.16 -1.72 22.79
N ARG A 409 19.07 -2.48 23.35
CA ARG A 409 20.32 -2.92 22.70
C ARG A 409 20.14 -4.39 22.33
N PRO A 410 20.15 -4.75 21.04
CA PRO A 410 19.91 -6.13 20.62
C PRO A 410 21.07 -7.03 21.03
N ASP A 411 20.75 -8.25 21.43
CA ASP A 411 21.72 -9.33 21.52
C ASP A 411 21.82 -10.02 20.15
N LEU A 412 22.75 -9.57 19.32
CA LEU A 412 22.93 -10.04 17.95
C LEU A 412 23.30 -11.53 17.88
N SER A 413 23.88 -12.12 18.94
CA SER A 413 24.18 -13.56 18.99
C SER A 413 22.92 -14.42 18.89
N LYS A 414 21.75 -13.86 19.16
CA LYS A 414 20.44 -14.52 19.02
C LYS A 414 19.79 -14.33 17.65
N ALA A 415 20.27 -13.43 16.83
CA ALA A 415 19.73 -13.19 15.49
C ALA A 415 20.13 -14.35 14.57
N THR A 416 19.15 -15.13 14.11
CA THR A 416 19.37 -16.31 13.26
C THR A 416 19.05 -16.06 11.79
N ALA A 417 18.30 -15.01 11.48
CA ALA A 417 17.99 -14.65 10.11
C ALA A 417 19.23 -14.03 9.43
N PRO A 418 19.56 -14.44 8.18
CA PRO A 418 20.63 -13.82 7.43
C PRO A 418 20.32 -12.33 7.19
N VAL A 419 21.34 -11.50 7.28
CA VAL A 419 21.26 -10.06 7.05
C VAL A 419 22.21 -9.62 5.96
N TRP A 420 21.70 -8.79 5.04
CA TRP A 420 22.53 -8.04 4.12
C TRP A 420 22.68 -6.62 4.66
N ILE A 421 23.89 -6.30 5.11
CA ILE A 421 24.21 -4.98 5.66
C ILE A 421 24.80 -4.11 4.53
N VAL A 422 24.21 -2.92 4.35
CA VAL A 422 24.69 -1.91 3.40
C VAL A 422 25.16 -0.70 4.20
N GLY A 423 26.47 -0.54 4.32
CA GLY A 423 27.09 0.58 5.03
C GLY A 423 27.35 1.76 4.10
N PRO A 424 27.02 3.01 4.49
CA PRO A 424 27.41 4.20 3.75
C PRO A 424 28.92 4.43 3.87
N GLN A 425 29.59 4.66 2.75
CA GLN A 425 31.02 5.04 2.75
C GLN A 425 31.23 6.54 2.88
N VAL A 426 30.22 7.35 2.48
CA VAL A 426 30.27 8.81 2.48
C VAL A 426 28.89 9.35 2.81
N GLY A 427 28.82 10.42 3.60
CA GLY A 427 27.62 11.28 3.73
C GLY A 427 26.69 11.00 4.91
N ALA A 428 26.58 9.79 5.42
CA ALA A 428 25.73 9.49 6.60
C ALA A 428 26.63 9.23 7.82
N ILE A 429 27.16 10.28 8.40
CA ILE A 429 28.14 10.25 9.51
C ILE A 429 27.65 9.38 10.68
N ILE A 430 26.35 9.37 10.95
CA ILE A 430 25.73 8.64 12.06
C ILE A 430 25.69 7.12 11.87
N HIS A 431 25.88 6.59 10.65
CA HIS A 431 25.74 5.17 10.35
C HIS A 431 27.02 4.49 9.85
N GLN A 432 28.13 5.23 9.74
CA GLN A 432 29.38 4.67 9.21
C GLN A 432 29.97 3.62 10.15
N LEU A 433 30.06 3.94 11.43
CA LEU A 433 30.63 3.06 12.44
C LEU A 433 29.71 1.86 12.68
N GLY A 434 28.43 2.10 12.92
CA GLY A 434 27.47 1.09 13.28
C GLY A 434 27.26 0.00 12.23
N SER A 435 27.25 0.35 10.93
CA SER A 435 27.14 -0.64 9.86
C SER A 435 28.35 -1.58 9.83
N SER A 436 29.56 -1.06 10.06
CA SER A 436 30.79 -1.86 10.12
C SER A 436 30.84 -2.73 11.38
N GLU A 437 30.49 -2.16 12.53
CA GLU A 437 30.44 -2.86 13.82
C GLU A 437 29.41 -3.99 13.83
N THR A 438 28.24 -3.75 13.22
CA THR A 438 27.18 -4.78 13.09
C THR A 438 27.64 -5.97 12.24
N PHE A 439 28.45 -5.72 11.20
CA PHE A 439 29.00 -6.79 10.37
C PHE A 439 30.02 -7.66 11.11
N ILE A 440 30.76 -7.06 12.05
CA ILE A 440 31.80 -7.76 12.82
C ILE A 440 31.20 -8.57 13.99
N LYS A 441 30.13 -8.09 14.60
CA LYS A 441 29.45 -8.71 15.74
C LYS A 441 28.61 -9.90 15.32
#